data_b24a8004c43ad205756286cb68c23878
#
_entry.id   b24a8004c43ad205756286cb68c23878
#
_cell.length_a   1.000
_cell.length_b   1.000
_cell.length_c   1.000
_cell.angle_alpha   90.00
_cell.angle_beta   90.00
_cell.angle_gamma   90.00
#
_symmetry.space_group_name_H-M   'P 1'
#
loop_
_entity.id
_entity.type
_entity.pdbx_description
1 polymer ?
#
loop_
_entity_poly.entity_id
_entity_poly.type
_entity_poly.pdbx_seq_one_letter_code
_entity_poly.pdbx_strand_id
1 'polypeptide(L)'
;MKSITADPASWDAFERIFHPRNVAIIGVSARGYTFGTGIMSSLKTIGFEGKIYAVNPKGGEFNGMKIYKSLGELPQPIDFAIIAVPAEHVPKALEECRVMGVTGAEILSAGFSELGTEEGKRLEQEIRDIAAKGIRVVGPNCFGIYCPRSGLTLLPGPDLSRTSGPVGFVSQSGGMSIDFAHIGKWMGIGFSKMISFGNGADLRETELLEYFGEDPETRVIAMYIEGVKDGGKFLSVLKDVAAKKPVIINKGGLTEAGGRAVQSHTASMGGSRNIWEAVIRQAGAVQVRDLWELAQTCLAFSLLPGRVYENITVAGGGGALGVEACDAAERYGLGLPMLDPKMTEAILEFLPRPGSSARNPIDAANPFVDPRAYREVFTLAAQDPRIDVQILIQLLHHYKSLSSGMGLESPKEITPYRELARVISEVAAETGKPLVLVMPDFKQGRESMDIEEVIREAREVFLDKGVPVFDDLNSCLRALSHVSRYYARRRSRERL
;
A
#
# COMPACT_ATOMS: atom_id res chain seq x y z
N MET A 1 15.21 6.89 -25.60
CA MET A 1 15.92 6.71 -24.31
C MET A 1 16.08 5.22 -24.11
N LYS A 2 17.26 4.76 -23.66
CA LYS A 2 17.46 3.35 -23.27
C LYS A 2 16.62 3.08 -22.04
N SER A 3 16.09 1.86 -21.89
CA SER A 3 15.42 1.40 -20.66
C SER A 3 16.33 1.60 -19.46
N ILE A 4 15.77 1.91 -18.27
CA ILE A 4 16.51 2.03 -17.00
C ILE A 4 17.37 0.78 -16.75
N THR A 5 16.88 -0.37 -17.16
CA THR A 5 17.58 -1.67 -17.07
C THR A 5 18.75 -1.79 -18.07
N ALA A 6 18.75 -1.02 -19.13
CA ALA A 6 19.83 -1.03 -20.13
C ALA A 6 20.98 -0.06 -19.77
N ASP A 7 20.82 0.75 -18.70
CA ASP A 7 21.82 1.69 -18.21
C ASP A 7 22.13 1.42 -16.72
N PRO A 8 23.22 0.70 -16.42
CA PRO A 8 23.64 0.42 -15.03
C PRO A 8 23.81 1.69 -14.19
N ALA A 9 24.24 2.81 -14.78
CA ALA A 9 24.40 4.07 -14.06
C ALA A 9 23.06 4.63 -13.59
N SER A 10 21.98 4.41 -14.35
CA SER A 10 20.64 4.80 -13.97
C SER A 10 20.11 3.96 -12.79
N TRP A 11 20.36 2.65 -12.79
CA TRP A 11 20.00 1.75 -11.69
C TRP A 11 20.75 2.12 -10.40
N ASP A 12 22.07 2.31 -10.47
CA ASP A 12 22.88 2.72 -9.32
C ASP A 12 22.41 4.04 -8.71
N ALA A 13 21.93 4.97 -9.55
CA ALA A 13 21.38 6.23 -9.06
C ALA A 13 20.11 6.00 -8.21
N PHE A 14 19.18 5.13 -8.64
CA PHE A 14 18.01 4.77 -7.84
C PHE A 14 18.39 4.06 -6.54
N GLU A 15 19.32 3.12 -6.57
CA GLU A 15 19.79 2.43 -5.36
C GLU A 15 20.37 3.41 -4.32
N ARG A 16 21.14 4.42 -4.76
CA ARG A 16 21.65 5.46 -3.87
C ARG A 16 20.57 6.41 -3.36
N ILE A 17 19.51 6.64 -4.12
CA ILE A 17 18.35 7.43 -3.71
C ILE A 17 17.55 6.71 -2.63
N PHE A 18 17.29 5.41 -2.80
CA PHE A 18 16.49 4.63 -1.85
C PHE A 18 17.31 4.10 -0.66
N HIS A 19 18.62 3.92 -0.83
CA HIS A 19 19.50 3.35 0.19
C HIS A 19 20.74 4.24 0.44
N PRO A 20 20.54 5.55 0.74
CA PRO A 20 21.67 6.46 0.97
C PRO A 20 22.37 6.12 2.29
N ARG A 21 23.70 6.25 2.30
CA ARG A 21 24.51 6.15 3.52
C ARG A 21 24.64 7.48 4.23
N ASN A 22 24.68 8.57 3.46
CA ASN A 22 24.83 9.92 3.95
C ASN A 22 23.75 10.82 3.34
N VAL A 23 22.92 11.44 4.20
CA VAL A 23 21.85 12.36 3.82
C VAL A 23 22.15 13.76 4.33
N ALA A 24 22.07 14.76 3.44
CA ALA A 24 22.10 16.17 3.84
C ALA A 24 20.68 16.75 3.82
N ILE A 25 20.28 17.40 4.91
CA ILE A 25 18.99 18.11 5.00
C ILE A 25 19.26 19.60 4.96
N ILE A 26 18.88 20.25 3.87
CA ILE A 26 19.10 21.68 3.63
C ILE A 26 17.85 22.45 4.03
N GLY A 27 17.98 23.36 5.01
CA GLY A 27 16.86 24.13 5.56
C GLY A 27 16.50 23.76 7.01
N VAL A 28 17.38 23.05 7.71
CA VAL A 28 17.22 22.79 9.15
C VAL A 28 17.42 24.08 9.93
N SER A 29 16.51 24.43 10.82
CA SER A 29 16.58 25.64 11.65
C SER A 29 17.02 25.31 13.07
N ALA A 30 17.91 26.13 13.65
CA ALA A 30 18.23 26.06 15.07
C ALA A 30 17.08 26.56 15.97
N ARG A 31 16.07 27.25 15.38
CA ARG A 31 14.96 27.83 16.11
C ARG A 31 13.64 27.54 15.39
N GLY A 32 12.65 27.05 16.14
CA GLY A 32 11.32 26.77 15.64
C GLY A 32 11.21 25.54 14.75
N TYR A 33 9.98 25.20 14.38
CA TYR A 33 9.68 24.09 13.49
C TYR A 33 9.76 24.55 12.01
N THR A 34 10.48 23.79 11.20
CA THR A 34 10.52 23.90 9.74
C THR A 34 10.36 22.52 9.11
N PHE A 35 10.10 22.43 7.83
CA PHE A 35 10.08 21.14 7.15
C PHE A 35 11.42 20.39 7.32
N GLY A 36 12.56 21.12 7.25
CA GLY A 36 13.87 20.54 7.49
C GLY A 36 14.05 19.96 8.89
N THR A 37 13.56 20.64 9.94
CA THR A 37 13.59 20.09 11.32
C THR A 37 12.62 18.93 11.49
N GLY A 38 11.46 18.98 10.83
CA GLY A 38 10.46 17.93 10.86
C GLY A 38 10.98 16.64 10.26
N ILE A 39 11.50 16.67 9.04
CA ILE A 39 12.03 15.47 8.38
C ILE A 39 13.27 14.92 9.10
N MET A 40 14.15 15.78 9.64
CA MET A 40 15.28 15.34 10.44
C MET A 40 14.85 14.60 11.70
N SER A 41 13.84 15.10 12.38
CA SER A 41 13.24 14.42 13.55
C SER A 41 12.60 13.10 13.17
N SER A 42 11.86 13.05 12.06
CA SER A 42 11.22 11.84 11.55
C SER A 42 12.24 10.76 11.18
N LEU A 43 13.32 11.10 10.49
CA LEU A 43 14.41 10.16 10.16
C LEU A 43 15.09 9.59 11.41
N LYS A 44 15.29 10.41 12.44
CA LYS A 44 15.84 9.93 13.71
C LYS A 44 14.86 8.99 14.44
N THR A 45 13.60 9.36 14.48
CA THR A 45 12.57 8.60 15.21
C THR A 45 12.32 7.26 14.55
N ILE A 46 12.23 7.19 13.22
CA ILE A 46 12.07 5.93 12.50
C ILE A 46 13.32 5.05 12.55
N GLY A 47 14.48 5.62 12.90
CA GLY A 47 15.74 4.89 13.00
C GLY A 47 16.46 4.76 11.66
N PHE A 48 16.64 5.86 10.94
CA PHE A 48 17.51 5.90 9.76
C PHE A 48 18.94 5.48 10.13
N GLU A 49 19.48 4.50 9.44
CA GLU A 49 20.77 3.87 9.80
C GLU A 49 22.00 4.64 9.30
N GLY A 50 21.80 5.54 8.32
CA GLY A 50 22.86 6.36 7.74
C GLY A 50 23.20 7.60 8.57
N LYS A 51 24.12 8.40 8.08
CA LYS A 51 24.48 9.68 8.70
C LYS A 51 23.58 10.79 8.18
N ILE A 52 23.09 11.62 9.09
CA ILE A 52 22.27 12.78 8.80
C ILE A 52 23.09 14.05 9.07
N TYR A 53 23.16 14.93 8.09
CA TYR A 53 23.84 16.22 8.18
C TYR A 53 22.82 17.35 7.98
N ALA A 54 22.73 18.21 8.98
CA ALA A 54 21.89 19.42 8.92
C ALA A 54 22.66 20.57 8.28
N VAL A 55 22.05 21.27 7.31
CA VAL A 55 22.67 22.40 6.61
C VAL A 55 21.75 23.62 6.65
N ASN A 56 22.30 24.76 7.07
CA ASN A 56 21.66 26.08 6.99
C ASN A 56 22.74 27.18 7.03
N PRO A 57 22.70 28.20 6.17
CA PRO A 57 23.70 29.28 6.17
C PRO A 57 23.89 29.99 7.51
N LYS A 58 22.86 29.98 8.38
CA LYS A 58 22.95 30.56 9.73
C LYS A 58 23.75 29.71 10.73
N GLY A 59 23.98 28.42 10.41
CA GLY A 59 24.63 27.48 11.30
C GLY A 59 23.83 27.26 12.60
N GLY A 60 24.49 26.76 13.63
CA GLY A 60 23.90 26.53 14.94
C GLY A 60 23.83 25.06 15.33
N GLU A 61 22.85 24.72 16.16
CA GLU A 61 22.62 23.35 16.63
C GLU A 61 21.12 23.08 16.74
N PHE A 62 20.70 21.85 16.46
CA PHE A 62 19.34 21.38 16.68
C PHE A 62 19.35 19.96 17.27
N ASN A 63 18.73 19.78 18.44
CA ASN A 63 18.67 18.50 19.16
C ASN A 63 20.05 17.80 19.28
N GLY A 64 21.10 18.55 19.69
CA GLY A 64 22.45 18.03 19.85
C GLY A 64 23.22 17.80 18.53
N MET A 65 22.64 18.15 17.39
CA MET A 65 23.30 18.03 16.10
C MET A 65 23.77 19.37 15.56
N LYS A 66 25.04 19.44 15.14
CA LYS A 66 25.60 20.61 14.48
C LYS A 66 24.89 20.88 13.17
N ILE A 67 24.53 22.14 12.93
CA ILE A 67 24.07 22.65 11.65
C ILE A 67 25.28 23.27 10.94
N TYR A 68 25.66 22.68 9.82
CA TYR A 68 26.74 23.19 8.97
C TYR A 68 26.24 24.37 8.15
N LYS A 69 27.13 25.33 7.82
CA LYS A 69 26.75 26.52 7.08
C LYS A 69 26.62 26.29 5.57
N SER A 70 27.30 25.28 5.05
CA SER A 70 27.25 24.89 3.62
C SER A 70 27.53 23.41 3.44
N LEU A 71 27.23 22.88 2.25
CA LEU A 71 27.56 21.50 1.87
C LEU A 71 29.07 21.25 1.86
N GLY A 72 29.86 22.25 1.51
CA GLY A 72 31.32 22.15 1.46
C GLY A 72 31.99 21.96 2.84
N GLU A 73 31.28 22.23 3.94
CA GLU A 73 31.78 21.99 5.30
C GLU A 73 31.53 20.55 5.79
N LEU A 74 30.78 19.73 5.02
CA LEU A 74 30.41 18.39 5.43
C LEU A 74 31.62 17.45 5.44
N PRO A 75 31.74 16.58 6.48
CA PRO A 75 32.93 15.75 6.65
C PRO A 75 33.02 14.55 5.70
N GLN A 76 31.94 14.25 4.96
CA GLN A 76 31.85 13.10 4.05
C GLN A 76 31.03 13.43 2.81
N PRO A 77 31.26 12.74 1.70
CA PRO A 77 30.37 12.83 0.52
C PRO A 77 28.91 12.49 0.86
N ILE A 78 27.99 13.18 0.20
CA ILE A 78 26.55 13.02 0.38
C ILE A 78 26.00 12.19 -0.78
N ASP A 79 25.22 11.16 -0.47
CA ASP A 79 24.55 10.34 -1.46
C ASP A 79 23.21 10.97 -1.90
N PHE A 80 22.48 11.54 -0.93
CA PHE A 80 21.13 12.06 -1.14
C PHE A 80 20.89 13.36 -0.35
N ALA A 81 20.24 14.33 -0.98
CA ALA A 81 19.91 15.61 -0.36
C ALA A 81 18.40 15.78 -0.19
N ILE A 82 17.97 16.30 0.95
CA ILE A 82 16.60 16.71 1.24
C ILE A 82 16.57 18.24 1.29
N ILE A 83 15.90 18.86 0.31
CA ILE A 83 15.85 20.31 0.17
C ILE A 83 14.52 20.83 0.71
N ALA A 84 14.57 21.59 1.81
CA ALA A 84 13.43 22.12 2.54
C ALA A 84 13.61 23.63 2.80
N VAL A 85 13.94 24.38 1.76
CA VAL A 85 14.11 25.84 1.77
C VAL A 85 13.03 26.52 0.94
N PRO A 86 12.75 27.85 1.10
CA PRO A 86 11.83 28.57 0.24
C PRO A 86 12.16 28.40 -1.26
N ALA A 87 11.13 28.38 -2.12
CA ALA A 87 11.26 28.03 -3.53
C ALA A 87 12.34 28.78 -4.29
N GLU A 88 12.47 30.08 -4.03
CA GLU A 88 13.48 30.95 -4.65
C GLU A 88 14.93 30.54 -4.36
N HIS A 89 15.17 29.75 -3.29
CA HIS A 89 16.50 29.29 -2.90
C HIS A 89 16.80 27.87 -3.39
N VAL A 90 15.78 27.14 -3.86
CA VAL A 90 15.92 25.73 -4.28
C VAL A 90 16.87 25.54 -5.46
N PRO A 91 16.80 26.33 -6.57
CA PRO A 91 17.72 26.13 -7.70
C PRO A 91 19.19 26.25 -7.28
N LYS A 92 19.53 27.23 -6.44
CA LYS A 92 20.89 27.40 -5.93
C LYS A 92 21.32 26.20 -5.08
N ALA A 93 20.48 25.74 -4.14
CA ALA A 93 20.80 24.60 -3.29
C ALA A 93 20.97 23.31 -4.12
N LEU A 94 20.14 23.11 -5.14
CA LEU A 94 20.21 21.95 -6.02
C LEU A 94 21.48 21.96 -6.88
N GLU A 95 21.87 23.12 -7.40
CA GLU A 95 23.13 23.27 -8.17
C GLU A 95 24.35 23.01 -7.30
N GLU A 96 24.36 23.47 -6.04
CA GLU A 96 25.41 23.14 -5.07
C GLU A 96 25.50 21.62 -4.84
N CYS A 97 24.37 20.94 -4.66
CA CYS A 97 24.30 19.48 -4.55
C CYS A 97 24.91 18.80 -5.79
N ARG A 98 24.54 19.23 -6.99
CA ARG A 98 25.03 18.69 -8.24
C ARG A 98 26.55 18.84 -8.38
N VAL A 99 27.08 20.03 -8.09
CA VAL A 99 28.55 20.31 -8.16
C VAL A 99 29.31 19.46 -7.15
N MET A 100 28.72 19.18 -5.99
CA MET A 100 29.31 18.31 -4.96
C MET A 100 29.22 16.82 -5.28
N GLY A 101 28.58 16.43 -6.41
CA GLY A 101 28.45 15.03 -6.83
C GLY A 101 27.36 14.24 -6.10
N VAL A 102 26.39 14.94 -5.50
CA VAL A 102 25.20 14.29 -4.89
C VAL A 102 24.40 13.57 -5.98
N THR A 103 24.07 12.30 -5.77
CA THR A 103 23.42 11.46 -6.77
C THR A 103 21.98 11.86 -7.02
N GLY A 104 21.24 12.20 -5.96
CA GLY A 104 19.85 12.59 -6.03
C GLY A 104 19.43 13.54 -4.94
N ALA A 105 18.34 14.26 -5.20
CA ALA A 105 17.72 15.16 -4.24
C ALA A 105 16.20 15.04 -4.25
N GLU A 106 15.57 15.18 -3.08
CA GLU A 106 14.15 15.45 -2.99
C GLU A 106 13.89 16.90 -2.58
N ILE A 107 12.88 17.51 -3.19
CA ILE A 107 12.51 18.90 -2.96
C ILE A 107 11.12 18.94 -2.35
N LEU A 108 11.07 19.15 -1.03
CA LEU A 108 9.81 19.15 -0.28
C LEU A 108 9.01 20.44 -0.50
N SER A 109 9.68 21.53 -0.83
CA SER A 109 9.11 22.86 -0.94
C SER A 109 8.09 22.96 -2.07
N ALA A 110 7.01 23.69 -1.83
CA ALA A 110 6.05 24.18 -2.82
C ALA A 110 6.43 25.61 -3.26
N GLY A 111 5.74 26.12 -4.29
CA GLY A 111 5.97 27.46 -4.85
C GLY A 111 6.45 27.44 -6.30
N PHE A 112 6.15 26.38 -7.03
CA PHE A 112 6.58 26.13 -8.40
C PHE A 112 5.39 26.16 -9.40
N SER A 113 5.40 25.30 -10.40
CA SER A 113 4.40 25.31 -11.48
C SER A 113 2.97 25.05 -11.00
N GLU A 114 2.77 24.41 -9.87
CA GLU A 114 1.44 24.19 -9.25
C GLU A 114 0.72 25.48 -8.89
N LEU A 115 1.46 26.57 -8.65
CA LEU A 115 0.84 27.89 -8.41
C LEU A 115 0.27 28.54 -9.68
N GLY A 116 0.61 28.02 -10.87
CA GLY A 116 0.19 28.62 -12.15
C GLY A 116 0.87 29.95 -12.49
N THR A 117 1.77 30.46 -11.64
CA THR A 117 2.48 31.74 -11.84
C THR A 117 3.67 31.57 -12.78
N GLU A 118 4.04 32.63 -13.50
CA GLU A 118 5.23 32.60 -14.38
C GLU A 118 6.51 32.41 -13.58
N GLU A 119 6.59 32.95 -12.38
CA GLU A 119 7.74 32.76 -11.49
C GLU A 119 7.88 31.31 -11.04
N GLY A 120 6.78 30.64 -10.62
CA GLY A 120 6.80 29.23 -10.25
C GLY A 120 7.22 28.34 -11.42
N LYS A 121 6.73 28.62 -12.64
CA LYS A 121 7.13 27.89 -13.86
C LYS A 121 8.60 28.09 -14.16
N ARG A 122 9.14 29.30 -14.01
CA ARG A 122 10.55 29.62 -14.23
C ARG A 122 11.44 28.85 -13.25
N LEU A 123 11.11 28.87 -11.96
CA LEU A 123 11.87 28.14 -10.93
C LEU A 123 11.85 26.61 -11.18
N GLU A 124 10.73 26.05 -11.58
CA GLU A 124 10.65 24.62 -11.91
C GLU A 124 11.45 24.29 -13.17
N GLN A 125 11.48 25.18 -14.17
CA GLN A 125 12.32 24.99 -15.36
C GLN A 125 13.81 25.01 -14.99
N GLU A 126 14.26 25.88 -14.07
CA GLU A 126 15.63 25.87 -13.57
C GLU A 126 15.99 24.55 -12.89
N ILE A 127 15.07 23.97 -12.10
CA ILE A 127 15.26 22.62 -11.51
C ILE A 127 15.47 21.59 -12.62
N ARG A 128 14.63 21.59 -13.67
CA ARG A 128 14.76 20.67 -14.83
C ARG A 128 16.12 20.82 -15.52
N ASP A 129 16.55 22.05 -15.74
CA ASP A 129 17.83 22.36 -16.41
C ASP A 129 19.03 21.89 -15.57
N ILE A 130 18.94 21.98 -14.24
CA ILE A 130 19.97 21.48 -13.34
C ILE A 130 19.94 19.93 -13.31
N ALA A 131 18.77 19.33 -13.22
CA ALA A 131 18.63 17.87 -13.23
C ALA A 131 19.21 17.24 -14.50
N ALA A 132 18.98 17.87 -15.67
CA ALA A 132 19.54 17.45 -16.95
C ALA A 132 21.07 17.43 -16.99
N LYS A 133 21.76 18.13 -16.08
CA LYS A 133 23.22 18.14 -15.96
C LYS A 133 23.77 17.00 -15.09
N GLY A 134 22.93 16.10 -14.56
CA GLY A 134 23.38 14.85 -13.95
C GLY A 134 23.07 14.66 -12.46
N ILE A 135 22.05 15.32 -11.91
CA ILE A 135 21.48 14.99 -10.58
C ILE A 135 20.03 14.55 -10.75
N ARG A 136 19.61 13.48 -10.08
CA ARG A 136 18.20 13.04 -10.13
C ARG A 136 17.36 13.78 -9.09
N VAL A 137 16.13 14.14 -9.46
CA VAL A 137 15.28 14.97 -8.61
C VAL A 137 13.89 14.34 -8.40
N VAL A 138 13.51 14.21 -7.13
CA VAL A 138 12.16 13.88 -6.67
C VAL A 138 11.46 15.18 -6.27
N GLY A 139 10.28 15.42 -6.78
CA GLY A 139 9.55 16.69 -6.53
C GLY A 139 9.68 17.70 -7.68
N PRO A 140 9.53 19.01 -7.43
CA PRO A 140 9.24 19.63 -6.14
C PRO A 140 7.79 19.41 -5.66
N ASN A 141 7.43 20.04 -4.52
CA ASN A 141 6.10 19.94 -3.94
C ASN A 141 5.70 18.48 -3.64
N CYS A 142 6.54 17.78 -2.88
CA CYS A 142 6.36 16.37 -2.56
C CYS A 142 6.58 16.09 -1.06
N PHE A 143 6.23 14.89 -0.61
CA PHE A 143 6.53 14.42 0.75
C PHE A 143 7.72 13.47 0.81
N GLY A 144 8.37 13.24 -0.31
CA GLY A 144 9.64 12.52 -0.40
C GLY A 144 9.52 11.01 -0.49
N ILE A 145 10.45 10.30 0.12
CA ILE A 145 10.64 8.86 -0.01
C ILE A 145 10.44 8.18 1.33
N TYR A 146 9.69 7.05 1.31
CA TYR A 146 9.66 6.10 2.41
C TYR A 146 10.25 4.78 1.93
N CYS A 147 11.33 4.35 2.60
CA CYS A 147 11.97 3.08 2.36
C CYS A 147 12.27 2.41 3.71
N PRO A 148 11.46 1.43 4.15
CA PRO A 148 11.62 0.79 5.45
C PRO A 148 13.00 0.23 5.68
N ARG A 149 13.59 -0.39 4.66
CA ARG A 149 14.91 -1.02 4.73
C ARG A 149 16.02 -0.04 5.09
N SER A 150 16.06 1.15 4.48
CA SER A 150 17.05 2.17 4.79
C SER A 150 16.66 3.07 5.96
N GLY A 151 15.39 3.13 6.31
CA GLY A 151 14.82 4.06 7.28
C GLY A 151 14.59 5.46 6.74
N LEU A 152 14.58 5.66 5.42
CA LEU A 152 14.02 6.88 4.85
C LEU A 152 12.52 6.93 5.15
N THR A 153 12.00 8.11 5.43
CA THR A 153 10.58 8.32 5.71
C THR A 153 10.04 9.60 5.09
N LEU A 154 8.72 9.62 4.89
CA LEU A 154 8.00 10.79 4.39
C LEU A 154 7.94 11.91 5.45
N LEU A 155 7.59 13.10 5.02
CA LEU A 155 7.25 14.22 5.89
C LEU A 155 5.72 14.45 5.87
N PRO A 156 5.00 14.27 7.01
CA PRO A 156 5.42 13.66 8.28
C PRO A 156 5.35 12.13 8.22
N GLY A 157 6.19 11.41 8.93
CA GLY A 157 6.18 9.93 8.90
C GLY A 157 7.08 9.27 9.96
N PRO A 158 7.14 9.80 11.21
CA PRO A 158 8.05 9.24 12.21
C PRO A 158 7.58 7.89 12.76
N ASP A 159 6.30 7.58 12.64
CA ASP A 159 5.62 6.41 13.21
C ASP A 159 5.30 5.33 12.17
N LEU A 160 5.84 5.44 10.95
CA LEU A 160 5.71 4.40 9.93
C LEU A 160 6.52 3.14 10.29
N SER A 161 6.17 2.01 9.67
CA SER A 161 6.80 0.73 9.95
C SER A 161 8.24 0.65 9.41
N ARG A 162 9.14 -0.01 10.16
CA ARG A 162 10.47 -0.42 9.66
C ARG A 162 10.47 -1.78 8.97
N THR A 163 9.36 -2.49 9.02
CA THR A 163 9.23 -3.80 8.37
C THR A 163 9.01 -3.61 6.88
N SER A 164 9.95 -4.10 6.08
CA SER A 164 9.83 -4.13 4.63
C SER A 164 8.81 -5.16 4.15
N GLY A 165 8.21 -4.91 2.99
CA GLY A 165 7.28 -5.84 2.37
C GLY A 165 7.26 -5.70 0.85
N PRO A 166 6.33 -6.37 0.16
CA PRO A 166 6.38 -6.52 -1.28
C PRO A 166 5.77 -5.37 -2.10
N VAL A 167 5.19 -4.35 -1.47
CA VAL A 167 4.43 -3.31 -2.17
C VAL A 167 5.29 -2.09 -2.44
N GLY A 168 5.49 -1.76 -3.72
CA GLY A 168 6.03 -0.47 -4.15
C GLY A 168 4.90 0.53 -4.40
N PHE A 169 5.07 1.79 -4.02
CA PHE A 169 4.06 2.82 -4.25
C PHE A 169 4.63 4.07 -4.93
N VAL A 170 3.98 4.47 -6.01
CA VAL A 170 4.28 5.70 -6.77
C VAL A 170 3.11 6.65 -6.65
N SER A 171 3.31 7.83 -6.09
CA SER A 171 2.24 8.79 -5.88
C SER A 171 2.59 10.18 -6.40
N GLN A 172 1.66 10.79 -7.09
CA GLN A 172 1.74 12.20 -7.46
C GLN A 172 1.37 13.12 -6.28
N SER A 173 0.62 12.61 -5.29
CA SER A 173 0.17 13.35 -4.11
C SER A 173 0.94 12.96 -2.85
N GLY A 174 1.44 13.96 -2.12
CA GLY A 174 2.07 13.78 -0.82
C GLY A 174 1.10 13.26 0.24
N GLY A 175 -0.08 13.87 0.35
CA GLY A 175 -1.12 13.46 1.30
C GLY A 175 -1.53 12.00 1.09
N MET A 176 -1.83 11.59 -0.16
CA MET A 176 -2.16 10.20 -0.47
C MET A 176 -1.04 9.23 -0.11
N SER A 177 0.23 9.66 -0.15
CA SER A 177 1.35 8.80 0.23
C SER A 177 1.35 8.51 1.72
N ILE A 178 1.17 9.54 2.55
CA ILE A 178 1.18 9.37 4.01
C ILE A 178 -0.05 8.59 4.48
N ASP A 179 -1.22 8.90 3.92
CA ASP A 179 -2.46 8.20 4.24
C ASP A 179 -2.37 6.71 3.88
N PHE A 180 -1.82 6.39 2.69
CA PHE A 180 -1.64 5.00 2.27
C PHE A 180 -0.60 4.27 3.13
N ALA A 181 0.45 4.94 3.57
CA ALA A 181 1.42 4.36 4.50
C ALA A 181 0.79 4.00 5.85
N HIS A 182 -0.07 4.87 6.40
CA HIS A 182 -0.80 4.59 7.64
C HIS A 182 -1.84 3.48 7.49
N ILE A 183 -2.64 3.51 6.42
CA ILE A 183 -3.58 2.43 6.10
C ILE A 183 -2.82 1.10 5.94
N GLY A 184 -1.71 1.11 5.23
CA GLY A 184 -0.88 -0.07 5.02
C GLY A 184 -0.35 -0.65 6.33
N LYS A 185 0.16 0.20 7.24
CA LYS A 185 0.61 -0.23 8.57
C LYS A 185 -0.51 -0.92 9.34
N TRP A 186 -1.70 -0.34 9.34
CA TRP A 186 -2.87 -0.91 10.02
C TRP A 186 -3.37 -2.21 9.39
N MET A 187 -3.36 -2.30 8.05
CA MET A 187 -3.81 -3.47 7.30
C MET A 187 -2.73 -4.57 7.17
N GLY A 188 -1.53 -4.37 7.70
CA GLY A 188 -0.44 -5.32 7.55
C GLY A 188 0.19 -5.37 6.16
N ILE A 189 0.04 -4.29 5.37
CA ILE A 189 0.71 -4.15 4.08
C ILE A 189 2.14 -3.68 4.32
N GLY A 190 3.11 -4.53 4.00
CA GLY A 190 4.51 -4.12 4.01
C GLY A 190 4.90 -3.43 2.71
N PHE A 191 5.64 -2.34 2.83
CA PHE A 191 6.16 -1.60 1.68
C PHE A 191 7.62 -1.94 1.41
N SER A 192 7.98 -2.11 0.13
CA SER A 192 9.38 -2.12 -0.30
C SER A 192 9.91 -0.69 -0.30
N LYS A 193 9.26 0.17 -1.05
CA LYS A 193 9.57 1.59 -1.21
C LYS A 193 8.30 2.35 -1.56
N MET A 194 8.22 3.61 -1.13
CA MET A 194 7.19 4.55 -1.58
C MET A 194 7.87 5.83 -2.03
N ILE A 195 7.32 6.47 -3.06
CA ILE A 195 7.80 7.74 -3.56
C ILE A 195 6.64 8.67 -3.89
N SER A 196 6.65 9.83 -3.21
CA SER A 196 5.80 10.95 -3.57
C SER A 196 6.60 11.87 -4.48
N PHE A 197 6.22 12.00 -5.76
CA PHE A 197 7.01 12.77 -6.71
C PHE A 197 6.45 14.18 -7.01
N GLY A 198 5.31 14.57 -6.44
CA GLY A 198 4.75 15.91 -6.56
C GLY A 198 4.59 16.39 -8.00
N ASN A 199 5.16 17.55 -8.33
CA ASN A 199 5.12 18.12 -9.69
C ASN A 199 5.91 17.28 -10.70
N GLY A 200 6.93 16.53 -10.26
CA GLY A 200 7.74 15.67 -11.11
C GLY A 200 8.57 16.45 -12.14
N ALA A 201 9.46 17.30 -11.66
CA ALA A 201 10.32 18.07 -12.56
C ALA A 201 11.31 17.16 -13.34
N ASP A 202 11.84 16.10 -12.70
CA ASP A 202 12.70 15.08 -13.31
C ASP A 202 12.06 13.70 -13.23
N LEU A 203 12.12 13.03 -12.06
CA LEU A 203 11.54 11.70 -11.87
C LEU A 203 10.02 11.76 -11.85
N ARG A 204 9.39 10.96 -12.72
CA ARG A 204 7.94 10.93 -12.89
C ARG A 204 7.40 9.50 -12.89
N GLU A 205 6.08 9.42 -12.99
CA GLU A 205 5.28 8.19 -12.96
C GLU A 205 5.80 7.08 -13.88
N THR A 206 6.24 7.42 -15.08
CA THR A 206 6.65 6.42 -16.08
C THR A 206 8.00 5.79 -15.73
N GLU A 207 8.99 6.61 -15.36
CA GLU A 207 10.33 6.12 -15.00
C GLU A 207 10.30 5.38 -13.65
N LEU A 208 9.51 5.88 -12.71
CA LEU A 208 9.31 5.22 -11.42
C LEU A 208 8.62 3.86 -11.59
N LEU A 209 7.61 3.77 -12.46
CA LEU A 209 6.96 2.50 -12.79
C LEU A 209 7.95 1.51 -13.42
N GLU A 210 8.81 1.98 -14.32
CA GLU A 210 9.86 1.15 -14.95
C GLU A 210 10.85 0.63 -13.89
N TYR A 211 11.31 1.49 -12.96
CA TYR A 211 12.18 1.08 -11.85
C TYR A 211 11.51 0.01 -10.98
N PHE A 212 10.29 0.25 -10.50
CA PHE A 212 9.56 -0.72 -9.66
C PHE A 212 9.25 -2.02 -10.41
N GLY A 213 9.10 -1.95 -11.73
CA GLY A 213 8.95 -3.13 -12.59
C GLY A 213 10.12 -4.10 -12.50
N GLU A 214 11.33 -3.59 -12.35
CA GLU A 214 12.57 -4.37 -12.27
C GLU A 214 13.07 -4.58 -10.83
N ASP A 215 12.62 -3.77 -9.85
CA ASP A 215 13.04 -3.87 -8.45
C ASP A 215 12.70 -5.26 -7.86
N PRO A 216 13.70 -6.07 -7.45
CA PRO A 216 13.44 -7.41 -6.93
C PRO A 216 12.70 -7.43 -5.58
N GLU A 217 12.74 -6.34 -4.82
CA GLU A 217 12.03 -6.21 -3.55
C GLU A 217 10.53 -5.93 -3.76
N THR A 218 10.16 -5.36 -4.91
CA THR A 218 8.77 -5.02 -5.23
C THR A 218 8.11 -6.13 -6.03
N ARG A 219 7.05 -6.72 -5.49
CA ARG A 219 6.22 -7.74 -6.16
C ARG A 219 4.86 -7.22 -6.60
N VAL A 220 4.37 -6.16 -5.98
CA VAL A 220 3.10 -5.50 -6.27
C VAL A 220 3.36 -4.01 -6.40
N ILE A 221 2.87 -3.38 -7.44
CA ILE A 221 3.05 -1.94 -7.66
C ILE A 221 1.71 -1.24 -7.51
N ALA A 222 1.62 -0.33 -6.57
CA ALA A 222 0.48 0.55 -6.37
C ALA A 222 0.81 1.95 -6.93
N MET A 223 -0.18 2.61 -7.54
CA MET A 223 0.00 3.97 -8.08
C MET A 223 -1.19 4.86 -7.75
N TYR A 224 -0.90 6.09 -7.34
CA TYR A 224 -1.85 7.20 -7.39
C TYR A 224 -1.36 8.24 -8.40
N ILE A 225 -2.11 8.45 -9.46
CA ILE A 225 -1.74 9.38 -10.54
C ILE A 225 -2.90 10.28 -10.93
N GLU A 226 -2.60 11.54 -11.20
CA GLU A 226 -3.55 12.56 -11.64
C GLU A 226 -3.41 12.85 -13.13
N GLY A 227 -2.22 12.65 -13.67
CA GLY A 227 -1.92 12.82 -15.09
C GLY A 227 -0.59 12.18 -15.47
N VAL A 228 -0.35 12.01 -16.76
CA VAL A 228 0.92 11.53 -17.31
C VAL A 228 1.43 12.54 -18.36
N LYS A 229 2.75 12.68 -18.45
CA LYS A 229 3.36 13.60 -19.41
C LYS A 229 3.37 13.05 -20.82
N ASP A 230 3.70 11.78 -20.97
CA ASP A 230 3.76 11.05 -22.25
C ASP A 230 2.89 9.79 -22.15
N GLY A 231 1.65 9.89 -22.65
CA GLY A 231 0.69 8.79 -22.60
C GLY A 231 1.11 7.56 -23.41
N GLY A 232 1.84 7.76 -24.53
CA GLY A 232 2.32 6.67 -25.36
C GLY A 232 3.41 5.86 -24.66
N LYS A 233 4.42 6.55 -24.12
CA LYS A 233 5.49 5.92 -23.33
C LYS A 233 4.94 5.25 -22.08
N PHE A 234 4.04 5.93 -21.33
CA PHE A 234 3.41 5.37 -20.16
C PHE A 234 2.65 4.07 -20.46
N LEU A 235 1.83 4.03 -21.52
CA LEU A 235 1.10 2.82 -21.94
C LEU A 235 2.06 1.68 -22.28
N SER A 236 3.17 1.96 -22.99
CA SER A 236 4.16 0.93 -23.31
C SER A 236 4.78 0.35 -22.05
N VAL A 237 5.31 1.20 -21.16
CA VAL A 237 5.92 0.76 -19.90
C VAL A 237 4.91 0.04 -19.01
N LEU A 238 3.68 0.56 -18.92
CA LEU A 238 2.62 -0.07 -18.13
C LEU A 238 2.30 -1.48 -18.64
N LYS A 239 2.27 -1.70 -19.96
CA LYS A 239 2.07 -3.05 -20.55
C LYS A 239 3.19 -4.00 -20.19
N ASP A 240 4.42 -3.54 -20.29
CA ASP A 240 5.61 -4.36 -20.04
C ASP A 240 5.71 -4.74 -18.55
N VAL A 241 5.45 -3.77 -17.66
CA VAL A 241 5.50 -4.00 -16.21
C VAL A 241 4.30 -4.84 -15.75
N ALA A 242 3.07 -4.54 -16.20
CA ALA A 242 1.88 -5.29 -15.81
C ALA A 242 1.87 -6.74 -16.32
N ALA A 243 2.68 -7.08 -17.32
CA ALA A 243 2.91 -8.47 -17.74
C ALA A 243 3.76 -9.24 -16.72
N LYS A 244 4.64 -8.56 -15.96
CA LYS A 244 5.57 -9.16 -14.99
C LYS A 244 5.01 -9.12 -13.56
N LYS A 245 4.46 -7.97 -13.16
CA LYS A 245 4.01 -7.68 -11.78
C LYS A 245 2.61 -7.07 -11.80
N PRO A 246 1.74 -7.33 -10.81
CA PRO A 246 0.49 -6.60 -10.65
C PRO A 246 0.75 -5.10 -10.50
N VAL A 247 0.10 -4.29 -11.33
CA VAL A 247 0.08 -2.83 -11.22
C VAL A 247 -1.35 -2.39 -10.92
N ILE A 248 -1.55 -1.75 -9.77
CA ILE A 248 -2.84 -1.33 -9.26
C ILE A 248 -2.88 0.20 -9.28
N ILE A 249 -3.84 0.78 -9.99
CA ILE A 249 -3.88 2.21 -10.25
C ILE A 249 -5.15 2.84 -9.69
N ASN A 250 -4.97 3.77 -8.76
CA ASN A 250 -5.97 4.75 -8.38
C ASN A 250 -5.72 6.03 -9.20
N LYS A 251 -6.62 6.33 -10.14
CA LYS A 251 -6.53 7.49 -11.02
C LYS A 251 -7.42 8.62 -10.50
N GLY A 252 -6.79 9.69 -10.02
CA GLY A 252 -7.48 10.93 -9.63
C GLY A 252 -7.98 11.73 -10.84
N GLY A 253 -9.07 12.50 -10.66
CA GLY A 253 -9.57 13.43 -11.69
C GLY A 253 -10.29 12.79 -12.88
N LEU A 254 -10.99 11.66 -12.67
CA LEU A 254 -11.77 11.00 -13.72
C LEU A 254 -13.14 11.63 -14.02
N THR A 255 -13.63 12.49 -13.16
CA THR A 255 -14.88 13.23 -13.36
C THR A 255 -14.57 14.66 -13.82
N GLU A 256 -15.53 15.35 -14.39
CA GLU A 256 -15.36 16.75 -14.79
C GLU A 256 -14.96 17.63 -13.60
N ALA A 257 -15.64 17.50 -12.46
CA ALA A 257 -15.30 18.23 -11.24
C ALA A 257 -13.92 17.83 -10.69
N GLY A 258 -13.60 16.53 -10.68
CA GLY A 258 -12.29 16.03 -10.29
C GLY A 258 -11.18 16.53 -11.23
N GLY A 259 -11.43 16.58 -12.54
CA GLY A 259 -10.48 17.12 -13.52
C GLY A 259 -10.18 18.61 -13.28
N ARG A 260 -11.20 19.43 -12.97
CA ARG A 260 -10.99 20.85 -12.57
C ARG A 260 -10.18 20.95 -11.28
N ALA A 261 -10.43 20.09 -10.29
CA ALA A 261 -9.67 20.06 -9.04
C ALA A 261 -8.19 19.71 -9.28
N VAL A 262 -7.92 18.69 -10.11
CA VAL A 262 -6.56 18.31 -10.50
C VAL A 262 -5.85 19.44 -11.24
N GLN A 263 -6.52 20.09 -12.17
CA GLN A 263 -5.95 21.20 -12.93
C GLN A 263 -5.55 22.38 -12.04
N SER A 264 -6.36 22.69 -11.02
CA SER A 264 -6.06 23.76 -10.06
C SER A 264 -4.99 23.37 -9.03
N HIS A 265 -4.76 22.07 -8.80
CA HIS A 265 -3.83 21.58 -7.76
C HIS A 265 -2.44 21.22 -8.32
N THR A 266 -2.34 20.67 -9.52
CA THR A 266 -1.08 20.16 -10.07
C THR A 266 -0.78 20.65 -11.49
N ALA A 267 -1.58 21.58 -12.03
CA ALA A 267 -1.53 22.03 -13.42
C ALA A 267 -1.59 20.88 -14.47
N SER A 268 -1.96 19.67 -14.05
CA SER A 268 -2.10 18.51 -14.91
C SER A 268 -3.46 18.54 -15.64
N MET A 269 -3.48 18.19 -16.92
CA MET A 269 -4.74 17.97 -17.63
C MET A 269 -5.33 16.62 -17.26
N GLY A 270 -6.47 16.59 -16.58
CA GLY A 270 -7.26 15.38 -16.36
C GLY A 270 -7.65 14.77 -17.70
N GLY A 271 -7.40 13.48 -17.89
CA GLY A 271 -7.79 12.77 -19.11
C GLY A 271 -9.25 12.30 -19.07
N SER A 272 -9.83 11.97 -20.24
CA SER A 272 -11.14 11.33 -20.30
C SER A 272 -11.16 10.00 -19.55
N ARG A 273 -12.19 9.78 -18.72
CA ARG A 273 -12.42 8.52 -17.99
C ARG A 273 -12.31 7.31 -18.93
N ASN A 274 -12.99 7.33 -20.05
CA ASN A 274 -13.04 6.23 -21.01
C ASN A 274 -11.65 5.90 -21.56
N ILE A 275 -10.81 6.91 -21.80
CA ILE A 275 -9.44 6.71 -22.27
C ILE A 275 -8.61 6.03 -21.17
N TRP A 276 -8.70 6.50 -19.93
CA TRP A 276 -7.96 5.91 -18.81
C TRP A 276 -8.38 4.47 -18.54
N GLU A 277 -9.69 4.19 -18.52
CA GLU A 277 -10.21 2.83 -18.36
C GLU A 277 -9.73 1.92 -19.50
N ALA A 278 -9.69 2.42 -20.73
CA ALA A 278 -9.18 1.68 -21.88
C ALA A 278 -7.67 1.42 -21.76
N VAL A 279 -6.88 2.42 -21.39
CA VAL A 279 -5.42 2.32 -21.17
C VAL A 279 -5.10 1.27 -20.12
N ILE A 280 -5.70 1.38 -18.92
CA ILE A 280 -5.45 0.45 -17.81
C ILE A 280 -5.87 -0.97 -18.19
N ARG A 281 -7.05 -1.13 -18.81
CA ARG A 281 -7.55 -2.42 -19.28
C ARG A 281 -6.65 -3.03 -20.36
N GLN A 282 -6.22 -2.23 -21.34
CA GLN A 282 -5.36 -2.69 -22.44
C GLN A 282 -3.96 -3.09 -21.95
N ALA A 283 -3.44 -2.39 -20.97
CA ALA A 283 -2.16 -2.73 -20.33
C ALA A 283 -2.26 -4.02 -19.49
N GLY A 284 -3.45 -4.38 -19.02
CA GLY A 284 -3.65 -5.50 -18.11
C GLY A 284 -3.43 -5.14 -16.65
N ALA A 285 -3.37 -3.85 -16.34
CA ALA A 285 -3.31 -3.35 -14.97
C ALA A 285 -4.69 -3.42 -14.29
N VAL A 286 -4.72 -3.21 -12.98
CA VAL A 286 -5.92 -3.20 -12.15
C VAL A 286 -6.30 -1.76 -11.82
N GLN A 287 -7.53 -1.37 -12.13
CA GLN A 287 -8.06 -0.07 -11.73
C GLN A 287 -8.84 -0.19 -10.43
N VAL A 288 -8.62 0.76 -9.52
CA VAL A 288 -9.36 0.89 -8.25
C VAL A 288 -9.91 2.32 -8.12
N ARG A 289 -10.95 2.47 -7.29
CA ARG A 289 -11.74 3.72 -7.20
C ARG A 289 -11.18 4.69 -6.17
N ASP A 290 -10.64 4.16 -5.09
CA ASP A 290 -10.23 4.94 -3.92
C ASP A 290 -9.04 4.28 -3.21
N LEU A 291 -8.55 4.95 -2.17
CA LEU A 291 -7.38 4.53 -1.40
C LEU A 291 -7.62 3.24 -0.60
N TRP A 292 -8.85 3.03 -0.11
CA TRP A 292 -9.20 1.81 0.62
C TRP A 292 -9.22 0.60 -0.30
N GLU A 293 -9.83 0.74 -1.48
CA GLU A 293 -9.82 -0.32 -2.49
C GLU A 293 -8.39 -0.61 -2.97
N LEU A 294 -7.54 0.42 -3.10
CA LEU A 294 -6.12 0.25 -3.40
C LEU A 294 -5.44 -0.63 -2.33
N ALA A 295 -5.63 -0.29 -1.06
CA ALA A 295 -5.03 -1.01 0.06
C ALA A 295 -5.52 -2.47 0.13
N GLN A 296 -6.83 -2.69 0.08
CA GLN A 296 -7.44 -4.02 0.11
C GLN A 296 -6.96 -4.90 -1.06
N THR A 297 -6.82 -4.30 -2.24
CA THR A 297 -6.30 -5.00 -3.42
C THR A 297 -4.82 -5.34 -3.26
N CYS A 298 -4.00 -4.41 -2.74
CA CYS A 298 -2.60 -4.67 -2.41
C CYS A 298 -2.44 -5.79 -1.38
N LEU A 299 -3.26 -5.80 -0.32
CA LEU A 299 -3.28 -6.85 0.69
C LEU A 299 -3.51 -8.23 0.05
N ALA A 300 -4.55 -8.35 -0.80
CA ALA A 300 -4.85 -9.59 -1.50
C ALA A 300 -3.69 -10.05 -2.38
N PHE A 301 -3.11 -9.18 -3.21
CA PHE A 301 -1.95 -9.53 -4.04
C PHE A 301 -0.68 -9.85 -3.25
N SER A 302 -0.54 -9.32 -2.04
CA SER A 302 0.63 -9.55 -1.20
C SER A 302 0.61 -10.91 -0.51
N LEU A 303 -0.55 -11.36 -0.05
CA LEU A 303 -0.71 -12.53 0.80
C LEU A 303 -1.31 -13.76 0.09
N LEU A 304 -2.10 -13.55 -0.96
CA LEU A 304 -2.70 -14.66 -1.68
C LEU A 304 -1.76 -15.24 -2.76
N PRO A 305 -1.77 -16.56 -2.97
CA PRO A 305 -1.09 -17.17 -4.11
C PRO A 305 -1.51 -16.56 -5.46
N GLY A 306 -0.55 -16.38 -6.35
CA GLY A 306 -0.75 -15.81 -7.68
C GLY A 306 -1.45 -16.79 -8.62
N ARG A 307 -2.77 -16.91 -8.53
CA ARG A 307 -3.60 -17.80 -9.37
C ARG A 307 -5.00 -17.25 -9.63
N VAL A 308 -5.73 -17.91 -10.49
CA VAL A 308 -7.15 -17.62 -10.75
C VAL A 308 -7.99 -18.20 -9.62
N TYR A 309 -8.95 -17.44 -9.14
CA TYR A 309 -9.97 -17.82 -8.16
C TYR A 309 -11.33 -17.73 -8.84
N GLU A 310 -11.95 -18.85 -9.11
CA GLU A 310 -13.27 -18.91 -9.76
C GLU A 310 -14.37 -19.18 -8.73
N ASN A 311 -14.11 -20.07 -7.76
CA ASN A 311 -15.11 -20.51 -6.80
C ASN A 311 -14.62 -20.39 -5.36
N ILE A 312 -15.53 -20.01 -4.49
CA ILE A 312 -15.28 -19.80 -3.06
C ILE A 312 -16.16 -20.68 -2.19
N THR A 313 -15.70 -20.96 -0.98
CA THR A 313 -16.51 -21.40 0.15
C THR A 313 -16.57 -20.28 1.18
N VAL A 314 -17.74 -20.03 1.73
CA VAL A 314 -17.93 -19.05 2.82
C VAL A 314 -18.51 -19.77 4.03
N ALA A 315 -17.90 -19.56 5.21
CA ALA A 315 -18.37 -20.12 6.46
C ALA A 315 -18.45 -19.06 7.57
N GLY A 316 -19.35 -19.23 8.52
CA GLY A 316 -19.55 -18.33 9.66
C GLY A 316 -20.50 -17.17 9.37
N GLY A 317 -20.56 -16.21 10.29
CA GLY A 317 -21.31 -14.95 10.14
C GLY A 317 -22.83 -15.02 10.26
N GLY A 318 -23.43 -16.21 10.20
CA GLY A 318 -24.89 -16.41 10.23
C GLY A 318 -25.59 -16.20 8.88
N GLY A 319 -26.86 -16.55 8.80
CA GLY A 319 -27.62 -16.67 7.56
C GLY A 319 -27.68 -15.39 6.72
N ALA A 320 -27.83 -14.21 7.35
CA ALA A 320 -27.93 -12.94 6.62
C ALA A 320 -26.61 -12.59 5.88
N LEU A 321 -25.48 -12.78 6.52
CA LEU A 321 -24.17 -12.57 5.88
C LEU A 321 -23.88 -13.64 4.81
N GLY A 322 -24.43 -14.85 4.97
CA GLY A 322 -24.41 -15.87 3.93
C GLY A 322 -25.17 -15.44 2.66
N VAL A 323 -26.35 -14.83 2.80
CA VAL A 323 -27.08 -14.27 1.66
C VAL A 323 -26.32 -13.14 1.00
N GLU A 324 -25.78 -12.22 1.80
CA GLU A 324 -24.93 -11.14 1.29
C GLU A 324 -23.70 -11.67 0.52
N ALA A 325 -23.10 -12.76 1.02
CA ALA A 325 -21.98 -13.41 0.33
C ALA A 325 -22.36 -13.93 -1.06
N CYS A 326 -23.55 -14.50 -1.22
CA CYS A 326 -24.04 -14.97 -2.52
C CYS A 326 -24.19 -13.80 -3.52
N ASP A 327 -24.88 -12.74 -3.10
CA ASP A 327 -25.12 -11.56 -3.93
C ASP A 327 -23.81 -10.84 -4.31
N ALA A 328 -22.91 -10.74 -3.37
CA ALA A 328 -21.60 -10.12 -3.60
C ALA A 328 -20.71 -10.98 -4.51
N ALA A 329 -20.72 -12.30 -4.35
CA ALA A 329 -19.95 -13.20 -5.21
C ALA A 329 -20.40 -13.11 -6.67
N GLU A 330 -21.70 -13.14 -6.94
CA GLU A 330 -22.26 -12.94 -8.29
C GLU A 330 -21.81 -11.58 -8.88
N ARG A 331 -21.92 -10.50 -8.10
CA ARG A 331 -21.50 -9.15 -8.50
C ARG A 331 -20.05 -9.10 -8.95
N TYR A 332 -19.18 -9.83 -8.27
CA TYR A 332 -17.74 -9.84 -8.55
C TYR A 332 -17.29 -10.99 -9.47
N GLY A 333 -18.22 -11.83 -9.93
CA GLY A 333 -17.95 -12.94 -10.85
C GLY A 333 -17.22 -14.12 -10.20
N LEU A 334 -17.56 -14.40 -8.94
CA LEU A 334 -17.08 -15.55 -8.16
C LEU A 334 -18.23 -16.52 -7.96
N GLY A 335 -17.99 -17.84 -8.09
CA GLY A 335 -18.98 -18.88 -7.89
C GLY A 335 -19.02 -19.34 -6.42
N LEU A 336 -20.23 -19.72 -5.95
CA LEU A 336 -20.45 -20.48 -4.72
C LEU A 336 -21.11 -21.82 -5.07
N PRO A 337 -20.35 -22.84 -5.47
CA PRO A 337 -20.93 -24.14 -5.80
C PRO A 337 -21.52 -24.80 -4.54
N MET A 338 -22.72 -25.37 -4.68
CA MET A 338 -23.28 -26.20 -3.62
C MET A 338 -22.36 -27.39 -3.36
N LEU A 339 -22.06 -27.64 -2.08
CA LEU A 339 -21.29 -28.82 -1.67
C LEU A 339 -22.09 -30.08 -1.88
N ASP A 340 -21.39 -31.20 -2.10
CA ASP A 340 -22.01 -32.51 -2.20
C ASP A 340 -22.80 -32.85 -0.92
N PRO A 341 -23.98 -33.55 -1.03
CA PRO A 341 -24.80 -33.90 0.14
C PRO A 341 -24.05 -34.67 1.22
N LYS A 342 -23.16 -35.59 0.85
CA LYS A 342 -22.33 -36.32 1.84
C LYS A 342 -21.37 -35.43 2.57
N MET A 343 -20.73 -34.48 1.85
CA MET A 343 -19.84 -33.49 2.43
C MET A 343 -20.64 -32.56 3.35
N THR A 344 -21.83 -32.12 2.93
CA THR A 344 -22.75 -31.32 3.75
C THR A 344 -23.09 -32.02 5.07
N GLU A 345 -23.42 -33.31 5.03
CA GLU A 345 -23.72 -34.10 6.23
C GLU A 345 -22.50 -34.22 7.14
N ALA A 346 -21.33 -34.52 6.58
CA ALA A 346 -20.08 -34.62 7.34
C ALA A 346 -19.70 -33.29 8.02
N ILE A 347 -19.84 -32.15 7.34
CA ILE A 347 -19.61 -30.82 7.92
C ILE A 347 -20.59 -30.54 9.07
N LEU A 348 -21.86 -30.90 8.92
CA LEU A 348 -22.88 -30.68 9.95
C LEU A 348 -22.64 -31.48 11.25
N GLU A 349 -21.78 -32.49 11.25
CA GLU A 349 -21.37 -33.20 12.47
C GLU A 349 -20.54 -32.33 13.42
N PHE A 350 -19.84 -31.34 12.88
CA PHE A 350 -18.98 -30.42 13.64
C PHE A 350 -19.65 -29.08 13.98
N LEU A 351 -20.89 -28.86 13.52
CA LEU A 351 -21.57 -27.58 13.74
C LEU A 351 -22.74 -27.73 14.75
N PRO A 352 -23.06 -26.66 15.48
CA PRO A 352 -24.21 -26.67 16.43
C PRO A 352 -25.53 -27.04 15.77
N ARG A 353 -26.30 -27.91 16.41
CA ARG A 353 -27.65 -28.29 15.96
C ARG A 353 -28.70 -28.00 17.06
N PRO A 354 -29.91 -27.59 16.74
CA PRO A 354 -30.44 -27.25 15.39
C PRO A 354 -30.00 -25.86 14.95
N GLY A 355 -30.11 -25.56 13.65
CA GLY A 355 -29.96 -24.21 13.08
C GLY A 355 -28.88 -24.09 12.03
N SER A 356 -27.79 -24.87 12.10
CA SER A 356 -26.67 -24.79 11.14
C SER A 356 -27.05 -25.33 9.76
N SER A 357 -26.45 -24.78 8.71
CA SER A 357 -26.54 -25.21 7.32
C SER A 357 -25.14 -25.32 6.70
N ALA A 358 -24.89 -26.36 5.90
CA ALA A 358 -23.54 -26.59 5.32
C ALA A 358 -23.59 -26.75 3.79
N ARG A 359 -24.49 -26.06 3.09
CA ARG A 359 -24.64 -26.16 1.63
C ARG A 359 -23.70 -25.28 0.82
N ASN A 360 -23.02 -24.35 1.42
CA ASN A 360 -22.27 -23.23 0.87
C ASN A 360 -23.21 -22.10 0.38
N PRO A 361 -23.32 -21.00 1.16
CA PRO A 361 -22.55 -20.70 2.38
C PRO A 361 -22.82 -21.64 3.54
N ILE A 362 -21.81 -21.84 4.41
CA ILE A 362 -21.90 -22.66 5.61
C ILE A 362 -22.29 -21.75 6.79
N ASP A 363 -23.53 -21.85 7.23
CA ASP A 363 -24.03 -21.11 8.40
C ASP A 363 -23.84 -21.96 9.66
N ALA A 364 -23.00 -21.49 10.57
CA ALA A 364 -22.75 -22.15 11.84
C ALA A 364 -23.84 -21.85 12.91
N ALA A 365 -24.80 -20.98 12.61
CA ALA A 365 -25.89 -20.53 13.51
C ALA A 365 -25.41 -20.03 14.91
N ASN A 366 -24.11 -19.90 15.12
CA ASN A 366 -23.49 -19.50 16.39
C ASN A 366 -22.18 -18.77 16.13
N PRO A 367 -21.95 -17.55 16.68
CA PRO A 367 -20.69 -16.83 16.53
C PRO A 367 -19.56 -17.41 17.41
N PHE A 368 -19.85 -18.32 18.34
CA PHE A 368 -18.92 -18.88 19.31
C PHE A 368 -18.47 -20.31 18.96
N VAL A 369 -18.26 -20.59 17.68
CA VAL A 369 -17.83 -21.92 17.23
C VAL A 369 -16.38 -22.17 17.67
N ASP A 370 -16.14 -23.37 18.21
CA ASP A 370 -14.77 -23.80 18.60
C ASP A 370 -13.84 -23.78 17.37
N PRO A 371 -12.65 -23.21 17.46
CA PRO A 371 -11.67 -23.23 16.38
C PRO A 371 -11.40 -24.62 15.77
N ARG A 372 -11.48 -25.69 16.58
CA ARG A 372 -11.32 -27.07 16.11
C ARG A 372 -12.45 -27.52 15.17
N ALA A 373 -13.68 -27.06 15.43
CA ALA A 373 -14.79 -27.33 14.51
C ALA A 373 -14.55 -26.64 13.15
N TYR A 374 -14.05 -25.42 13.12
CA TYR A 374 -13.66 -24.77 11.88
C TYR A 374 -12.51 -25.49 11.15
N ARG A 375 -11.58 -26.13 11.87
CA ARG A 375 -10.57 -27.00 11.25
C ARG A 375 -11.25 -28.07 10.38
N GLU A 376 -12.19 -28.83 10.96
CA GLU A 376 -12.86 -29.93 10.26
C GLU A 376 -13.72 -29.39 9.10
N VAL A 377 -14.48 -28.33 9.35
CA VAL A 377 -15.32 -27.68 8.34
C VAL A 377 -14.52 -27.29 7.09
N PHE A 378 -13.40 -26.57 7.27
CA PHE A 378 -12.61 -26.10 6.15
C PHE A 378 -11.76 -27.22 5.52
N THR A 379 -11.32 -28.20 6.29
CA THR A 379 -10.63 -29.38 5.75
C THR A 379 -11.56 -30.20 4.86
N LEU A 380 -12.80 -30.42 5.28
CA LEU A 380 -13.82 -31.12 4.48
C LEU A 380 -14.19 -30.31 3.23
N ALA A 381 -14.52 -29.03 3.38
CA ALA A 381 -14.89 -28.18 2.24
C ALA A 381 -13.75 -28.06 1.20
N ALA A 382 -12.50 -28.11 1.64
CA ALA A 382 -11.34 -28.10 0.75
C ALA A 382 -11.21 -29.35 -0.13
N GLN A 383 -11.89 -30.46 0.20
CA GLN A 383 -11.89 -31.67 -0.63
C GLN A 383 -12.71 -31.49 -1.93
N ASP A 384 -13.60 -30.51 -1.98
CA ASP A 384 -14.28 -30.20 -3.24
C ASP A 384 -13.28 -29.56 -4.23
N PRO A 385 -12.96 -30.23 -5.35
CA PRO A 385 -11.94 -29.74 -6.28
C PRO A 385 -12.33 -28.44 -6.98
N ARG A 386 -13.60 -28.06 -6.94
CA ARG A 386 -14.09 -26.80 -7.53
C ARG A 386 -13.72 -25.57 -6.69
N ILE A 387 -13.53 -25.72 -5.38
CA ILE A 387 -13.24 -24.61 -4.48
C ILE A 387 -11.78 -24.17 -4.64
N ASP A 388 -11.55 -22.88 -4.85
CA ASP A 388 -10.23 -22.29 -5.02
C ASP A 388 -9.73 -21.58 -3.75
N VAL A 389 -10.63 -20.95 -3.00
CA VAL A 389 -10.35 -20.17 -1.78
C VAL A 389 -11.51 -20.28 -0.80
N GLN A 390 -11.19 -20.23 0.47
CA GLN A 390 -12.14 -20.36 1.56
C GLN A 390 -12.20 -19.05 2.36
N ILE A 391 -13.39 -18.63 2.80
CA ILE A 391 -13.62 -17.39 3.54
C ILE A 391 -14.28 -17.72 4.87
N LEU A 392 -13.66 -17.27 5.96
CA LEU A 392 -14.27 -17.29 7.29
C LEU A 392 -14.81 -15.90 7.63
N ILE A 393 -16.07 -15.81 7.98
CA ILE A 393 -16.67 -14.60 8.56
C ILE A 393 -16.70 -14.76 10.07
N GLN A 394 -15.93 -13.96 10.80
CA GLN A 394 -15.84 -14.06 12.25
C GLN A 394 -16.32 -12.77 12.93
N LEU A 395 -17.36 -12.90 13.75
CA LEU A 395 -18.02 -11.80 14.44
C LEU A 395 -17.50 -11.66 15.88
N LEU A 396 -16.24 -11.22 16.05
CA LEU A 396 -15.59 -11.12 17.37
C LEU A 396 -16.30 -10.17 18.34
N HIS A 397 -17.01 -9.16 17.85
CA HIS A 397 -17.72 -8.19 18.68
C HIS A 397 -18.81 -8.84 19.58
N HIS A 398 -19.29 -10.04 19.27
CA HIS A 398 -20.24 -10.79 20.11
C HIS A 398 -19.59 -11.25 21.44
N TYR A 399 -18.28 -11.47 21.47
CA TYR A 399 -17.58 -11.87 22.69
C TYR A 399 -17.65 -10.82 23.80
N LYS A 400 -17.88 -9.54 23.48
CA LYS A 400 -18.13 -8.51 24.49
C LYS A 400 -19.37 -8.82 25.33
N SER A 401 -20.49 -9.16 24.69
CA SER A 401 -21.71 -9.49 25.39
C SER A 401 -21.58 -10.79 26.18
N LEU A 402 -20.85 -11.76 25.64
CA LEU A 402 -20.60 -13.04 26.31
C LEU A 402 -19.74 -12.84 27.55
N SER A 403 -18.61 -12.11 27.46
CA SER A 403 -17.74 -11.84 28.61
C SER A 403 -18.45 -11.08 29.72
N SER A 404 -19.25 -10.07 29.37
CA SER A 404 -20.06 -9.32 30.32
C SER A 404 -21.09 -10.21 31.03
N GLY A 405 -21.75 -11.13 30.27
CA GLY A 405 -22.71 -12.08 30.83
C GLY A 405 -22.07 -13.11 31.78
N MET A 406 -20.78 -13.38 31.60
CA MET A 406 -19.98 -14.27 32.45
C MET A 406 -19.32 -13.53 33.62
N GLY A 407 -19.43 -12.20 33.70
CA GLY A 407 -18.80 -11.40 34.75
C GLY A 407 -17.28 -11.27 34.61
N LEU A 408 -16.73 -11.42 33.39
CA LEU A 408 -15.31 -11.30 33.12
C LEU A 408 -14.90 -9.83 32.93
N GLU A 409 -13.66 -9.51 33.26
CA GLU A 409 -13.13 -8.14 33.15
C GLU A 409 -12.88 -7.74 31.71
N SER A 410 -12.52 -8.71 30.84
CA SER A 410 -12.18 -8.43 29.43
C SER A 410 -12.69 -9.53 28.49
N PRO A 411 -13.21 -9.17 27.30
CA PRO A 411 -13.54 -10.15 26.26
C PRO A 411 -12.30 -10.91 25.77
N LYS A 412 -11.10 -10.41 25.99
CA LYS A 412 -9.84 -11.06 25.63
C LYS A 412 -9.65 -12.41 26.32
N GLU A 413 -10.21 -12.61 27.51
CA GLU A 413 -10.10 -13.84 28.29
C GLU A 413 -10.75 -15.04 27.60
N ILE A 414 -11.78 -14.80 26.79
CA ILE A 414 -12.59 -15.87 26.16
C ILE A 414 -12.57 -15.87 24.64
N THR A 415 -11.98 -14.85 24.02
CA THR A 415 -11.94 -14.75 22.56
C THR A 415 -10.78 -15.60 22.01
N PRO A 416 -11.05 -16.69 21.27
CA PRO A 416 -10.04 -17.68 20.90
C PRO A 416 -9.28 -17.30 19.61
N TYR A 417 -9.06 -16.00 19.32
CA TYR A 417 -8.50 -15.53 18.05
C TYR A 417 -7.10 -16.09 17.76
N ARG A 418 -6.26 -16.32 18.79
CA ARG A 418 -4.91 -16.90 18.61
C ARG A 418 -4.97 -18.35 18.13
N GLU A 419 -5.84 -19.15 18.75
CA GLU A 419 -6.07 -20.54 18.37
C GLU A 419 -6.72 -20.61 16.99
N LEU A 420 -7.71 -19.76 16.72
CA LEU A 420 -8.38 -19.68 15.42
C LEU A 420 -7.39 -19.33 14.31
N ALA A 421 -6.52 -18.35 14.52
CA ALA A 421 -5.49 -17.97 13.53
C ALA A 421 -4.53 -19.12 13.25
N ARG A 422 -4.13 -19.86 14.30
CA ARG A 422 -3.29 -21.07 14.15
C ARG A 422 -3.99 -22.12 13.30
N VAL A 423 -5.22 -22.46 13.66
CA VAL A 423 -6.02 -23.48 13.01
C VAL A 423 -6.23 -23.19 11.53
N ILE A 424 -6.72 -21.99 11.17
CA ILE A 424 -7.01 -21.67 9.76
C ILE A 424 -5.76 -21.53 8.91
N SER A 425 -4.63 -21.07 9.49
CA SER A 425 -3.35 -21.04 8.77
C SER A 425 -2.80 -22.44 8.50
N GLU A 426 -2.94 -23.37 9.43
CA GLU A 426 -2.57 -24.78 9.27
C GLU A 426 -3.43 -25.45 8.20
N VAL A 427 -4.76 -25.27 8.24
CA VAL A 427 -5.67 -25.82 7.22
C VAL A 427 -5.35 -25.29 5.83
N ALA A 428 -5.07 -24.01 5.70
CA ALA A 428 -4.66 -23.42 4.42
C ALA A 428 -3.37 -24.05 3.88
N ALA A 429 -2.39 -24.30 4.74
CA ALA A 429 -1.13 -24.95 4.38
C ALA A 429 -1.33 -26.42 4.01
N GLU A 430 -2.08 -27.19 4.80
CA GLU A 430 -2.35 -28.61 4.60
C GLU A 430 -3.16 -28.89 3.32
N THR A 431 -4.16 -28.07 3.05
CA THR A 431 -5.07 -28.24 1.90
C THR A 431 -4.58 -27.58 0.61
N GLY A 432 -3.61 -26.66 0.70
CA GLY A 432 -3.16 -25.83 -0.41
C GLY A 432 -4.21 -24.83 -0.90
N LYS A 433 -5.34 -24.67 -0.18
CA LYS A 433 -6.39 -23.72 -0.47
C LYS A 433 -6.30 -22.55 0.52
N PRO A 434 -6.03 -21.30 0.05
CA PRO A 434 -5.90 -20.17 0.94
C PRO A 434 -7.19 -19.91 1.70
N LEU A 435 -7.03 -19.47 2.93
CA LEU A 435 -8.10 -18.99 3.79
C LEU A 435 -8.00 -17.48 3.95
N VAL A 436 -9.13 -16.82 3.89
CA VAL A 436 -9.29 -15.37 4.05
C VAL A 436 -10.23 -15.12 5.21
N LEU A 437 -9.91 -14.13 6.06
CA LEU A 437 -10.78 -13.72 7.15
C LEU A 437 -11.53 -12.44 6.79
N VAL A 438 -12.85 -12.46 7.01
CA VAL A 438 -13.71 -11.28 7.05
C VAL A 438 -14.10 -11.05 8.50
N MET A 439 -13.72 -9.91 9.05
CA MET A 439 -13.91 -9.60 10.47
C MET A 439 -14.56 -8.23 10.64
N PRO A 440 -15.90 -8.14 10.46
CA PRO A 440 -16.62 -6.90 10.61
C PRO A 440 -16.62 -6.44 12.07
N ASP A 441 -16.43 -5.14 12.26
CA ASP A 441 -16.59 -4.50 13.55
C ASP A 441 -17.86 -3.63 13.55
N PHE A 442 -18.91 -4.11 14.24
CA PHE A 442 -20.18 -3.41 14.37
C PHE A 442 -20.36 -2.71 15.72
N LYS A 443 -19.39 -2.82 16.64
CA LYS A 443 -19.43 -2.20 17.97
C LYS A 443 -18.31 -1.18 18.13
N GLN A 444 -18.48 0.01 17.56
CA GLN A 444 -17.49 1.09 17.53
C GLN A 444 -17.75 2.21 18.57
N GLY A 445 -18.65 1.99 19.52
CA GLY A 445 -18.92 2.95 20.58
C GLY A 445 -17.80 2.97 21.65
N ARG A 446 -17.69 4.07 22.39
CA ARG A 446 -16.68 4.21 23.46
C ARG A 446 -16.76 3.10 24.51
N GLU A 447 -17.95 2.61 24.77
CA GLU A 447 -18.21 1.48 25.68
C GLU A 447 -17.68 0.14 25.17
N SER A 448 -17.21 0.10 23.92
CA SER A 448 -16.73 -1.09 23.24
C SER A 448 -15.24 -1.09 22.93
N MET A 449 -14.47 -0.15 23.50
CA MET A 449 -13.02 -0.05 23.30
C MET A 449 -12.27 -1.33 23.71
N ASP A 450 -12.76 -2.06 24.69
CA ASP A 450 -12.22 -3.35 25.13
C ASP A 450 -12.27 -4.42 24.04
N ILE A 451 -13.38 -4.54 23.32
CA ILE A 451 -13.49 -5.50 22.21
C ILE A 451 -12.82 -4.98 20.94
N GLU A 452 -12.78 -3.67 20.70
CA GLU A 452 -12.00 -3.11 19.60
C GLU A 452 -10.51 -3.41 19.75
N GLU A 453 -9.97 -3.35 20.95
CA GLU A 453 -8.57 -3.74 21.24
C GLU A 453 -8.33 -5.20 20.85
N VAL A 454 -9.25 -6.10 21.22
CA VAL A 454 -9.19 -7.53 20.86
C VAL A 454 -9.27 -7.72 19.35
N ILE A 455 -10.14 -7.00 18.64
CA ILE A 455 -10.29 -7.07 17.18
C ILE A 455 -8.99 -6.61 16.49
N ARG A 456 -8.36 -5.54 16.98
CA ARG A 456 -7.07 -5.05 16.46
C ARG A 456 -5.95 -6.06 16.67
N GLU A 457 -5.82 -6.60 17.88
CA GLU A 457 -4.84 -7.65 18.18
C GLU A 457 -5.09 -8.92 17.38
N ALA A 458 -6.34 -9.32 17.21
CA ALA A 458 -6.69 -10.45 16.38
C ALA A 458 -6.23 -10.25 14.92
N ARG A 459 -6.48 -9.07 14.35
CA ARG A 459 -6.01 -8.72 13.01
C ARG A 459 -4.50 -8.93 12.85
N GLU A 460 -3.71 -8.39 13.79
CA GLU A 460 -2.25 -8.55 13.78
C GLU A 460 -1.86 -10.03 13.81
N VAL A 461 -2.46 -10.83 14.68
CA VAL A 461 -2.18 -12.26 14.81
C VAL A 461 -2.51 -13.04 13.53
N PHE A 462 -3.62 -12.73 12.85
CA PHE A 462 -3.96 -13.37 11.58
C PHE A 462 -3.00 -12.97 10.45
N LEU A 463 -2.66 -11.69 10.35
CA LEU A 463 -1.73 -11.17 9.34
C LEU A 463 -0.33 -11.77 9.53
N ASP A 464 0.16 -11.92 10.76
CA ASP A 464 1.44 -12.57 11.09
C ASP A 464 1.47 -14.04 10.66
N LYS A 465 0.29 -14.70 10.59
CA LYS A 465 0.13 -16.05 10.06
C LYS A 465 -0.06 -16.09 8.53
N GLY A 466 0.01 -14.95 7.84
CA GLY A 466 -0.19 -14.85 6.40
C GLY A 466 -1.66 -14.96 5.95
N VAL A 467 -2.60 -14.81 6.87
CA VAL A 467 -4.04 -14.82 6.58
C VAL A 467 -4.50 -13.37 6.31
N PRO A 468 -4.94 -13.03 5.10
CA PRO A 468 -5.45 -11.69 4.82
C PRO A 468 -6.77 -11.44 5.56
N VAL A 469 -6.90 -10.24 6.15
CA VAL A 469 -8.05 -9.82 6.95
C VAL A 469 -8.75 -8.63 6.30
N PHE A 470 -10.05 -8.77 6.03
CA PHE A 470 -10.92 -7.73 5.47
C PHE A 470 -11.99 -7.33 6.47
N ASP A 471 -12.45 -6.07 6.38
CA ASP A 471 -13.49 -5.54 7.27
C ASP A 471 -14.90 -5.90 6.83
N ASP A 472 -15.08 -6.22 5.55
CA ASP A 472 -16.38 -6.58 4.98
C ASP A 472 -16.25 -7.53 3.78
N LEU A 473 -17.35 -8.22 3.48
CA LEU A 473 -17.43 -9.18 2.38
C LEU A 473 -17.26 -8.54 1.00
N ASN A 474 -17.83 -7.37 0.77
CA ASN A 474 -17.73 -6.71 -0.54
C ASN A 474 -16.29 -6.36 -0.87
N SER A 475 -15.53 -5.83 0.09
CA SER A 475 -14.11 -5.53 -0.04
C SER A 475 -13.29 -6.80 -0.30
N CYS A 476 -13.54 -7.87 0.45
CA CYS A 476 -12.89 -9.16 0.28
C CYS A 476 -13.11 -9.72 -1.13
N LEU A 477 -14.36 -9.87 -1.55
CA LEU A 477 -14.71 -10.48 -2.83
C LEU A 477 -14.28 -9.63 -4.03
N ARG A 478 -14.33 -8.30 -3.91
CA ARG A 478 -13.78 -7.38 -4.90
C ARG A 478 -12.27 -7.56 -5.07
N ALA A 479 -11.53 -7.61 -3.97
CA ALA A 479 -10.08 -7.81 -4.00
C ALA A 479 -9.71 -9.17 -4.60
N LEU A 480 -10.42 -10.25 -4.23
CA LEU A 480 -10.28 -11.58 -4.85
C LEU A 480 -10.55 -11.54 -6.35
N SER A 481 -11.61 -10.85 -6.78
CA SER A 481 -11.93 -10.67 -8.21
C SER A 481 -10.82 -9.93 -8.97
N HIS A 482 -10.19 -8.92 -8.36
CA HIS A 482 -9.04 -8.24 -8.97
C HIS A 482 -7.86 -9.19 -9.18
N VAL A 483 -7.51 -9.97 -8.16
CA VAL A 483 -6.45 -10.97 -8.25
C VAL A 483 -6.78 -11.99 -9.33
N SER A 484 -7.98 -12.58 -9.30
CA SER A 484 -8.41 -13.60 -10.26
C SER A 484 -8.35 -13.09 -11.70
N ARG A 485 -8.93 -11.90 -11.96
CA ARG A 485 -8.93 -11.30 -13.31
C ARG A 485 -7.54 -10.98 -13.83
N TYR A 486 -6.63 -10.52 -12.97
CA TYR A 486 -5.25 -10.26 -13.34
C TYR A 486 -4.56 -11.55 -13.80
N TYR A 487 -4.61 -12.62 -13.00
CA TYR A 487 -3.97 -13.88 -13.33
C TYR A 487 -4.65 -14.64 -14.49
N ALA A 488 -5.97 -14.52 -14.66
CA ALA A 488 -6.66 -15.05 -15.82
C ALA A 488 -6.17 -14.40 -17.13
N ARG A 489 -6.00 -13.08 -17.16
CA ARG A 489 -5.46 -12.36 -18.32
C ARG A 489 -4.01 -12.73 -18.60
N ARG A 490 -3.18 -12.85 -17.55
CA ARG A 490 -1.78 -13.26 -17.70
C ARG A 490 -1.69 -14.66 -18.31
N ARG A 491 -2.45 -15.62 -17.79
CA ARG A 491 -2.52 -17.01 -18.32
C ARG A 491 -2.96 -17.06 -19.78
N SER A 492 -3.88 -16.19 -20.19
CA SER A 492 -4.33 -16.11 -21.59
C SER A 492 -3.23 -15.58 -22.51
N ARG A 493 -2.40 -14.64 -22.05
CA ARG A 493 -1.26 -14.11 -22.81
C ARG A 493 -0.11 -15.11 -22.97
N GLU A 494 0.14 -15.93 -21.93
CA GLU A 494 1.19 -16.97 -21.97
C GLU A 494 0.85 -18.15 -22.91
N ARG A 495 -0.42 -18.24 -23.34
CA ARG A 495 -0.91 -19.28 -24.27
C ARG A 495 -0.93 -18.83 -25.74
N LEU A 496 -0.75 -17.53 -26.01
CA LEU A 496 -0.64 -16.94 -27.34
C LEU A 496 0.82 -16.75 -27.76
#